data_cc8b0f946c425b320803be67ac35150e
#
_entry.id   cc8b0f946c425b320803be67ac35150e
#
_cell.length_a   1.000
_cell.length_b   1.000
_cell.length_c   1.000
_cell.angle_alpha   90.00
_cell.angle_beta   90.00
_cell.angle_gamma   90.00
#
_symmetry.space_group_name_H-M   'P 1'
#
loop_
_entity.id
_entity.type
_entity.pdbx_description
1 polymer ?
#
loop_
_entity_poly.entity_id
_entity_poly.type
_entity_poly.pdbx_seq_one_letter_code
_entity_poly.pdbx_strand_id
1 'polypeptide(L)'
;GNHTWTRTELRPYLEERRKILRPANCAPQCPGRGIDVYKTSFGDVCVVSLMGHFTLDTNTDNPFVIADGYMEEIREKIILVDFHAEGTSEKRAMGFLLDGRVSAVWGTHTHVQTSDAEVLPNGTGYITDLGMTGAIYSAIGIDPEQSIGKFMGDPPRRYDSAKGPAKLEGCIFEIDPETG
;
A
#
# COMPACT_ATOMS: atom_id res chain seq x y z
N GLY A 1 -2.02 -3.03 5.21
CA GLY A 1 -2.93 -1.92 5.26
C GLY A 1 -3.75 -1.89 6.55
N ASN A 2 -4.80 -1.06 6.62
CA ASN A 2 -5.62 -0.83 7.82
C ASN A 2 -6.36 -2.08 8.34
N HIS A 3 -6.49 -3.12 7.53
CA HIS A 3 -7.09 -4.39 7.94
C HIS A 3 -6.09 -5.44 8.46
N THR A 4 -4.82 -5.11 8.59
CA THR A 4 -3.77 -6.05 9.04
C THR A 4 -4.12 -6.75 10.35
N TRP A 5 -4.78 -6.06 11.28
CA TRP A 5 -5.13 -6.59 12.61
C TRP A 5 -6.55 -7.13 12.73
N THR A 6 -7.36 -7.03 11.67
CA THR A 6 -8.77 -7.44 11.67
C THR A 6 -8.93 -8.96 11.85
N ARG A 7 -7.95 -9.73 11.38
CA ARG A 7 -7.94 -11.20 11.46
C ARG A 7 -6.80 -11.66 12.36
N THR A 8 -7.13 -12.22 13.50
CA THR A 8 -6.14 -12.71 14.48
C THR A 8 -5.28 -13.85 13.92
N GLU A 9 -5.83 -14.62 12.99
CA GLU A 9 -5.17 -15.73 12.32
C GLU A 9 -3.97 -15.29 11.46
N LEU A 10 -3.92 -14.01 11.06
CA LEU A 10 -2.78 -13.48 10.30
C LEU A 10 -1.53 -13.27 11.16
N ARG A 11 -1.70 -13.03 12.46
CA ARG A 11 -0.61 -12.65 13.38
C ARG A 11 0.57 -13.64 13.37
N PRO A 12 0.38 -14.97 13.50
CA PRO A 12 1.49 -15.93 13.42
C PRO A 12 2.24 -15.86 12.07
N TYR A 13 1.51 -15.66 10.97
CA TYR A 13 2.13 -15.58 9.66
C TYR A 13 3.00 -14.33 9.48
N LEU A 14 2.65 -13.22 10.12
CA LEU A 14 3.48 -12.01 10.10
C LEU A 14 4.84 -12.22 10.79
N GLU A 15 4.90 -13.07 11.81
CA GLU A 15 6.15 -13.41 12.49
C GLU A 15 6.96 -14.47 11.73
N GLU A 16 6.30 -15.51 11.26
CA GLU A 16 6.96 -16.68 10.65
C GLU A 16 7.37 -16.45 9.20
N ARG A 17 6.60 -15.64 8.44
CA ARG A 17 6.78 -15.47 6.99
C ARG A 17 7.45 -14.15 6.65
N ARG A 18 8.73 -14.21 6.29
CA ARG A 18 9.49 -13.02 5.89
C ARG A 18 8.90 -12.29 4.67
N LYS A 19 8.17 -12.98 3.80
CA LYS A 19 7.55 -12.40 2.59
C LYS A 19 6.23 -11.69 2.85
N ILE A 20 5.80 -11.58 4.11
CA ILE A 20 4.57 -10.86 4.48
C ILE A 20 4.98 -9.67 5.35
N LEU A 21 4.72 -8.46 4.85
CA LEU A 21 4.97 -7.22 5.56
C LEU A 21 3.68 -6.65 6.17
N ARG A 22 3.82 -6.02 7.32
CA ARG A 22 2.82 -5.13 7.92
C ARG A 22 3.24 -3.68 7.70
N PRO A 23 2.38 -2.67 7.96
CA PRO A 23 2.84 -1.28 7.93
C PRO A 23 4.00 -1.05 8.91
N ALA A 24 5.08 -0.43 8.41
CA ALA A 24 6.29 -0.20 9.18
C ALA A 24 6.09 0.80 10.33
N ASN A 25 5.16 1.73 10.14
CA ASN A 25 4.80 2.72 11.14
C ASN A 25 3.79 2.22 12.21
N CYS A 26 3.52 0.90 12.28
CA CYS A 26 2.89 0.30 13.47
C CYS A 26 3.86 0.27 14.64
N ALA A 27 3.33 0.26 15.87
CA ALA A 27 4.12 0.18 17.09
C ALA A 27 5.14 -0.97 17.04
N PRO A 28 6.36 -0.77 17.59
CA PRO A 28 7.43 -1.80 17.53
C PRO A 28 7.05 -3.17 18.12
N GLN A 29 6.10 -3.18 19.07
CA GLN A 29 5.60 -4.41 19.73
C GLN A 29 4.66 -5.24 18.83
N CYS A 30 4.21 -4.68 17.70
CA CYS A 30 3.34 -5.40 16.78
C CYS A 30 4.11 -6.56 16.10
N PRO A 31 3.48 -7.75 15.96
CA PRO A 31 4.13 -8.90 15.32
C PRO A 31 4.50 -8.61 13.86
N GLY A 32 5.60 -9.23 13.41
CA GLY A 32 6.09 -9.09 12.05
C GLY A 32 6.92 -7.82 11.81
N ARG A 33 7.18 -7.53 10.55
CA ARG A 33 8.06 -6.43 10.11
C ARG A 33 7.40 -5.61 9.01
N GLY A 34 7.82 -4.35 8.87
CA GLY A 34 7.28 -3.44 7.85
C GLY A 34 8.28 -3.15 6.72
N ILE A 35 9.49 -3.65 6.87
CA ILE A 35 10.58 -3.55 5.89
C ILE A 35 11.32 -4.89 5.84
N ASP A 36 11.70 -5.32 4.65
CA ASP A 36 12.61 -6.46 4.46
C ASP A 36 13.35 -6.35 3.11
N VAL A 37 14.49 -7.04 3.02
CA VAL A 37 15.32 -7.08 1.83
C VAL A 37 15.25 -8.47 1.21
N TYR A 38 14.97 -8.53 -0.07
CA TYR A 38 14.79 -9.75 -0.84
C TYR A 38 15.87 -9.89 -1.90
N LYS A 39 16.56 -11.02 -1.89
CA LYS A 39 17.55 -11.36 -2.93
C LYS A 39 16.86 -11.73 -4.24
N THR A 40 17.26 -11.08 -5.31
CA THR A 40 16.78 -11.35 -6.66
C THR A 40 17.97 -11.62 -7.61
N SER A 41 17.68 -12.05 -8.83
CA SER A 41 18.73 -12.23 -9.87
C SER A 41 19.31 -10.88 -10.34
N PHE A 42 18.68 -9.77 -10.02
CA PHE A 42 19.08 -8.42 -10.42
C PHE A 42 19.68 -7.59 -9.27
N GLY A 43 19.87 -8.19 -8.11
CA GLY A 43 20.35 -7.54 -6.90
C GLY A 43 19.37 -7.64 -5.74
N ASP A 44 19.73 -7.03 -4.64
CA ASP A 44 18.89 -6.98 -3.45
C ASP A 44 17.84 -5.89 -3.59
N VAL A 45 16.59 -6.23 -3.28
CA VAL A 45 15.43 -5.33 -3.36
C VAL A 45 14.87 -5.10 -1.97
N CYS A 46 14.88 -3.87 -1.51
CA CYS A 46 14.24 -3.45 -0.28
C CYS A 46 12.76 -3.13 -0.53
N VAL A 47 11.87 -3.67 0.29
CA VAL A 47 10.44 -3.38 0.23
C VAL A 47 9.99 -2.79 1.56
N VAL A 48 9.33 -1.64 1.50
CA VAL A 48 8.78 -0.92 2.66
C VAL A 48 7.27 -0.85 2.52
N SER A 49 6.52 -1.25 3.56
CA SER A 49 5.08 -1.01 3.63
C SER A 49 4.79 0.09 4.65
N LEU A 50 3.98 1.07 4.29
CA LEU A 50 3.59 2.19 5.14
C LEU A 50 2.08 2.36 5.15
N MET A 51 1.55 2.96 6.19
CA MET A 51 0.12 3.29 6.31
C MET A 51 -0.07 4.76 6.62
N GLY A 52 -0.94 5.42 5.84
CA GLY A 52 -1.30 6.82 6.01
C GLY A 52 -2.04 7.09 7.32
N HIS A 53 -2.05 8.35 7.70
CA HIS A 53 -2.71 8.87 8.89
C HIS A 53 -3.96 9.67 8.57
N PHE A 54 -3.97 10.31 7.39
CA PHE A 54 -5.05 11.21 7.02
C PHE A 54 -6.34 10.41 6.75
N THR A 55 -7.37 10.68 7.55
CA THR A 55 -8.70 10.03 7.50
C THR A 55 -8.74 8.53 7.83
N LEU A 56 -7.61 7.87 8.06
CA LEU A 56 -7.56 6.51 8.58
C LEU A 56 -7.47 6.57 10.12
N ASP A 57 -8.47 6.02 10.79
CA ASP A 57 -8.44 5.84 12.26
C ASP A 57 -7.49 4.66 12.59
N THR A 58 -6.20 4.96 12.61
CA THR A 58 -5.14 3.99 12.84
C THR A 58 -4.21 4.46 13.95
N ASN A 59 -3.87 3.55 14.85
CA ASN A 59 -2.89 3.80 15.89
C ASN A 59 -1.48 3.50 15.36
N THR A 60 -0.97 4.39 14.50
CA THR A 60 0.34 4.27 13.86
C THR A 60 1.15 5.56 14.03
N ASP A 61 2.47 5.44 13.96
CA ASP A 61 3.36 6.60 13.93
C ASP A 61 3.24 7.37 12.60
N ASN A 62 3.75 8.60 12.56
CA ASN A 62 3.72 9.43 11.37
C ASN A 62 4.50 8.77 10.22
N PRO A 63 3.83 8.39 9.10
CA PRO A 63 4.47 7.66 8.02
C PRO A 63 5.57 8.46 7.30
N PHE A 64 5.50 9.79 7.29
CA PHE A 64 6.51 10.64 6.67
C PHE A 64 7.82 10.64 7.47
N VAL A 65 7.71 10.72 8.79
CA VAL A 65 8.88 10.66 9.69
C VAL A 65 9.55 9.29 9.61
N ILE A 66 8.75 8.23 9.59
CA ILE A 66 9.28 6.85 9.49
C ILE A 66 9.92 6.62 8.11
N ALA A 67 9.28 7.07 7.03
CA ALA A 67 9.85 6.97 5.69
C ALA A 67 11.18 7.70 5.57
N ASP A 68 11.24 8.94 6.04
CA ASP A 68 12.45 9.76 6.00
C ASP A 68 13.60 9.11 6.79
N GLY A 69 13.31 8.59 8.00
CA GLY A 69 14.29 7.86 8.79
C GLY A 69 14.85 6.61 8.10
N TYR A 70 14.00 5.84 7.43
CA TYR A 70 14.47 4.67 6.67
C TYR A 70 15.40 5.03 5.52
N MET A 71 15.20 6.16 4.86
CA MET A 71 16.08 6.59 3.77
C MET A 71 17.52 6.91 4.24
N GLU A 72 17.73 7.14 5.53
CA GLU A 72 19.07 7.28 6.11
C GLU A 72 19.74 5.92 6.39
N GLU A 73 18.94 4.86 6.53
CA GLU A 73 19.42 3.53 6.96
C GLU A 73 19.55 2.53 5.81
N ILE A 74 18.63 2.56 4.82
CA ILE A 74 18.60 1.64 3.68
C ILE A 74 19.82 1.89 2.78
N ARG A 75 20.44 0.82 2.30
CA ARG A 75 21.63 0.87 1.43
C ARG A 75 21.41 0.19 0.09
N GLU A 76 20.29 -0.49 -0.08
CA GLU A 76 19.89 -1.13 -1.33
C GLU A 76 19.61 -0.07 -2.40
N LYS A 77 20.02 -0.37 -3.65
CA LYS A 77 19.73 0.52 -4.78
C LYS A 77 18.27 0.48 -5.19
N ILE A 78 17.66 -0.71 -5.18
CA ILE A 78 16.25 -0.89 -5.55
C ILE A 78 15.41 -0.86 -4.28
N ILE A 79 14.61 0.19 -4.13
CA ILE A 79 13.71 0.39 -2.99
C ILE A 79 12.29 0.57 -3.51
N LEU A 80 11.36 -0.25 -3.00
CA LEU A 80 9.96 -0.25 -3.38
C LEU A 80 9.11 0.11 -2.17
N VAL A 81 8.19 1.07 -2.32
CA VAL A 81 7.35 1.55 -1.22
C VAL A 81 5.86 1.36 -1.54
N ASP A 82 5.18 0.54 -0.73
CA ASP A 82 3.72 0.42 -0.70
C ASP A 82 3.17 1.38 0.36
N PHE A 83 2.37 2.36 -0.08
CA PHE A 83 1.77 3.35 0.81
C PHE A 83 0.25 3.23 0.83
N HIS A 84 -0.26 2.55 1.85
CA HIS A 84 -1.68 2.31 2.05
C HIS A 84 -2.34 3.51 2.74
N ALA A 85 -2.98 4.39 1.98
CA ALA A 85 -3.56 5.63 2.48
C ALA A 85 -4.85 6.02 1.74
N GLU A 86 -5.76 6.69 2.44
CA GLU A 86 -7.00 7.22 1.85
C GLU A 86 -6.74 8.52 1.09
N GLY A 87 -5.98 9.45 1.69
CA GLY A 87 -5.83 10.80 1.17
C GLY A 87 -4.97 10.89 -0.09
N THR A 88 -5.53 11.38 -1.19
CA THR A 88 -4.78 11.61 -2.44
C THR A 88 -3.59 12.56 -2.22
N SER A 89 -3.81 13.65 -1.48
CA SER A 89 -2.75 14.62 -1.17
C SER A 89 -1.64 14.01 -0.30
N GLU A 90 -2.00 13.14 0.64
CA GLU A 90 -1.04 12.41 1.47
C GLU A 90 -0.19 11.46 0.61
N LYS A 91 -0.81 10.72 -0.32
CA LYS A 91 -0.09 9.85 -1.27
C LYS A 91 0.86 10.63 -2.17
N ARG A 92 0.38 11.74 -2.76
CA ARG A 92 1.23 12.61 -3.59
C ARG A 92 2.40 13.20 -2.82
N ALA A 93 2.17 13.68 -1.59
CA ALA A 93 3.22 14.22 -0.74
C ALA A 93 4.28 13.17 -0.39
N MET A 94 3.87 11.90 -0.13
CA MET A 94 4.81 10.80 0.08
C MET A 94 5.63 10.51 -1.18
N GLY A 95 5.02 10.53 -2.36
CA GLY A 95 5.73 10.40 -3.62
C GLY A 95 6.83 11.46 -3.77
N PHE A 96 6.51 12.73 -3.53
CA PHE A 96 7.49 13.82 -3.61
C PHE A 96 8.57 13.77 -2.51
N LEU A 97 8.23 13.34 -1.29
CA LEU A 97 9.23 13.13 -0.23
C LEU A 97 10.29 12.12 -0.63
N LEU A 98 9.86 11.07 -1.35
CA LEU A 98 10.70 9.92 -1.72
C LEU A 98 11.27 10.04 -3.15
N ASP A 99 10.93 11.08 -3.89
CA ASP A 99 11.37 11.28 -5.27
C ASP A 99 12.90 11.40 -5.38
N GLY A 100 13.50 10.49 -6.17
CA GLY A 100 14.94 10.35 -6.31
C GLY A 100 15.65 9.61 -5.16
N ARG A 101 14.87 9.09 -4.19
CA ARG A 101 15.40 8.32 -3.04
C ARG A 101 14.99 6.85 -3.09
N VAL A 102 13.98 6.51 -3.89
CA VAL A 102 13.46 5.15 -4.06
C VAL A 102 13.13 4.90 -5.53
N SER A 103 13.11 3.63 -5.94
CA SER A 103 12.80 3.25 -7.32
C SER A 103 11.32 3.43 -7.66
N ALA A 104 10.42 3.07 -6.74
CA ALA A 104 8.99 3.22 -6.97
C ALA A 104 8.20 3.41 -5.68
N VAL A 105 7.13 4.23 -5.78
CA VAL A 105 6.09 4.42 -4.75
C VAL A 105 4.73 4.19 -5.38
N TRP A 106 3.92 3.38 -4.77
CA TRP A 106 2.52 3.23 -5.18
C TRP A 106 1.58 3.30 -3.99
N GLY A 107 0.41 3.87 -4.25
CA GLY A 107 -0.68 3.90 -3.29
C GLY A 107 -1.62 2.71 -3.42
N THR A 108 -2.29 2.41 -2.32
CA THR A 108 -3.36 1.42 -2.19
C THR A 108 -4.46 1.96 -1.26
N HIS A 109 -5.53 1.27 -1.05
CA HIS A 109 -6.66 1.50 -0.16
C HIS A 109 -7.97 1.87 -0.86
N THR A 110 -7.97 2.76 -1.85
CA THR A 110 -9.24 3.28 -2.40
C THR A 110 -9.98 2.27 -3.28
N HIS A 111 -9.31 1.21 -3.71
CA HIS A 111 -9.83 0.18 -4.62
C HIS A 111 -10.15 0.72 -6.04
N VAL A 112 -9.73 1.93 -6.36
CA VAL A 112 -9.94 2.56 -7.68
C VAL A 112 -8.58 2.93 -8.26
N GLN A 113 -8.21 2.31 -9.38
CA GLN A 113 -6.96 2.64 -10.06
C GLN A 113 -6.99 4.08 -10.57
N THR A 114 -5.94 4.83 -10.26
CA THR A 114 -5.77 6.19 -10.75
C THR A 114 -5.03 6.21 -12.08
N SER A 115 -5.19 7.29 -12.85
CA SER A 115 -4.61 7.44 -14.19
C SER A 115 -3.31 8.26 -14.21
N ASP A 116 -2.69 8.47 -13.05
CA ASP A 116 -1.54 9.35 -12.85
C ASP A 116 -0.21 8.58 -12.75
N ALA A 117 -0.12 7.39 -13.35
CA ALA A 117 1.15 6.67 -13.45
C ALA A 117 2.20 7.50 -14.20
N GLU A 118 3.32 7.80 -13.53
CA GLU A 118 4.36 8.67 -14.06
C GLU A 118 5.74 8.35 -13.45
N VAL A 119 6.78 8.91 -14.03
CA VAL A 119 8.10 9.04 -13.41
C VAL A 119 8.19 10.46 -12.87
N LEU A 120 8.42 10.59 -11.57
CA LEU A 120 8.59 11.89 -10.91
C LEU A 120 9.89 12.58 -11.35
N PRO A 121 10.03 13.91 -11.13
CA PRO A 121 11.14 14.68 -11.67
C PRO A 121 12.55 14.19 -11.35
N ASN A 122 12.74 13.51 -10.21
CA ASN A 122 14.03 12.96 -9.79
C ASN A 122 14.17 11.44 -10.05
N GLY A 123 13.23 10.82 -10.78
CA GLY A 123 13.37 9.47 -11.32
C GLY A 123 12.50 8.41 -10.66
N THR A 124 11.83 8.67 -9.55
CA THR A 124 10.97 7.69 -8.87
C THR A 124 9.71 7.38 -9.69
N GLY A 125 9.44 6.11 -9.95
CA GLY A 125 8.16 5.65 -10.52
C GLY A 125 7.02 5.83 -9.52
N TYR A 126 5.88 6.39 -9.95
CA TYR A 126 4.77 6.73 -9.06
C TYR A 126 3.39 6.43 -9.65
N ILE A 127 2.48 5.99 -8.81
CA ILE A 127 1.04 5.97 -9.06
C ILE A 127 0.27 6.18 -7.74
N THR A 128 -0.77 7.00 -7.75
CA THR A 128 -1.56 7.31 -6.55
C THR A 128 -2.31 6.10 -5.99
N ASP A 129 -2.90 5.26 -6.82
CA ASP A 129 -3.54 4.01 -6.34
C ASP A 129 -3.52 2.93 -7.43
N LEU A 130 -3.14 1.72 -7.05
CA LEU A 130 -3.09 0.56 -7.95
C LEU A 130 -4.47 0.02 -8.33
N GLY A 131 -5.52 0.39 -7.58
CA GLY A 131 -6.83 -0.20 -7.71
C GLY A 131 -7.00 -1.51 -6.93
N MET A 132 -7.85 -2.40 -7.44
CA MET A 132 -8.16 -3.66 -6.75
C MET A 132 -8.13 -4.87 -7.69
N THR A 133 -7.97 -6.04 -7.09
CA THR A 133 -8.35 -7.32 -7.70
C THR A 133 -9.71 -7.72 -7.15
N GLY A 134 -10.76 -7.67 -7.98
CA GLY A 134 -12.12 -7.90 -7.50
C GLY A 134 -13.18 -7.84 -8.60
N ALA A 135 -14.45 -7.98 -8.22
CA ALA A 135 -15.57 -7.98 -9.14
C ALA A 135 -15.69 -6.64 -9.88
N ILE A 136 -15.86 -6.69 -11.21
CA ILE A 136 -16.00 -5.49 -12.06
C ILE A 136 -17.24 -4.69 -11.68
N TYR A 137 -18.37 -5.38 -11.56
CA TYR A 137 -19.67 -4.76 -11.23
C TYR A 137 -19.88 -4.77 -9.72
N SER A 138 -19.19 -3.85 -9.04
CA SER A 138 -19.21 -3.74 -7.59
C SER A 138 -19.04 -2.29 -7.13
N ALA A 139 -19.45 -1.99 -5.93
CA ALA A 139 -19.07 -0.77 -5.24
C ALA A 139 -17.75 -1.05 -4.46
N ILE A 140 -16.62 -0.83 -5.13
CA ILE A 140 -15.27 -1.09 -4.60
C ILE A 140 -15.07 -2.51 -4.02
N GLY A 141 -15.70 -3.52 -4.65
CA GLY A 141 -15.64 -4.93 -4.24
C GLY A 141 -16.88 -5.42 -3.48
N ILE A 142 -17.72 -4.53 -2.99
CA ILE A 142 -18.96 -4.82 -2.24
C ILE A 142 -20.13 -4.93 -3.21
N ASP A 143 -21.12 -5.75 -2.86
CA ASP A 143 -22.40 -5.85 -3.56
C ASP A 143 -23.03 -4.44 -3.70
N PRO A 144 -23.38 -3.98 -4.92
CA PRO A 144 -23.87 -2.63 -5.16
C PRO A 144 -25.16 -2.29 -4.40
N GLU A 145 -26.10 -3.24 -4.27
CA GLU A 145 -27.36 -3.01 -3.56
C GLU A 145 -27.11 -2.74 -2.07
N GLN A 146 -26.14 -3.44 -1.48
CA GLN A 146 -25.77 -3.23 -0.08
C GLN A 146 -25.13 -1.86 0.13
N SER A 147 -24.27 -1.44 -0.79
CA SER A 147 -23.66 -0.10 -0.73
C SER A 147 -24.67 1.01 -0.93
N ILE A 148 -25.58 0.85 -1.89
CA ILE A 148 -26.68 1.82 -2.14
C ILE A 148 -27.56 1.91 -0.89
N GLY A 149 -28.01 0.78 -0.34
CA GLY A 149 -28.86 0.76 0.85
C GLY A 149 -28.23 1.50 2.02
N LYS A 150 -26.92 1.30 2.28
CA LYS A 150 -26.18 2.06 3.31
C LYS A 150 -26.28 3.56 3.11
N PHE A 151 -26.05 4.05 1.89
CA PHE A 151 -26.09 5.50 1.60
C PHE A 151 -27.51 6.06 1.59
N MET A 152 -28.53 5.20 1.39
CA MET A 152 -29.93 5.55 1.55
C MET A 152 -30.44 5.50 3.00
N GLY A 153 -29.60 5.04 3.95
CA GLY A 153 -29.92 5.02 5.37
C GLY A 153 -30.39 3.67 5.92
N ASP A 154 -30.19 2.58 5.21
CA ASP A 154 -30.44 1.23 5.73
C ASP A 154 -29.64 0.96 7.00
N PRO A 155 -30.16 0.17 7.95
CA PRO A 155 -29.43 -0.24 9.12
C PRO A 155 -28.09 -0.94 8.76
N PRO A 156 -27.03 -0.76 9.59
CA PRO A 156 -25.75 -1.41 9.36
C PRO A 156 -25.89 -2.93 9.26
N ARG A 157 -25.27 -3.53 8.24
CA ARG A 157 -25.18 -4.98 8.05
C ARG A 157 -23.78 -5.40 7.61
N ARG A 158 -23.45 -6.69 7.75
CA ARG A 158 -22.22 -7.21 7.18
C ARG A 158 -22.30 -7.15 5.65
N TYR A 159 -21.21 -6.66 5.04
CA TYR A 159 -21.09 -6.62 3.59
C TYR A 159 -20.69 -7.97 3.01
N ASP A 160 -21.28 -8.29 1.86
CA ASP A 160 -20.89 -9.40 1.00
C ASP A 160 -20.03 -8.88 -0.16
N SER A 161 -19.08 -9.69 -0.59
CA SER A 161 -18.34 -9.42 -1.82
C SER A 161 -19.25 -9.55 -3.02
N ALA A 162 -19.16 -8.63 -3.97
CA ALA A 162 -19.88 -8.72 -5.23
C ALA A 162 -19.45 -9.97 -6.01
N LYS A 163 -20.39 -10.52 -6.79
CA LYS A 163 -20.19 -11.71 -7.62
C LYS A 163 -20.07 -11.32 -9.09
N GLY A 164 -19.51 -12.24 -9.90
CA GLY A 164 -19.44 -12.07 -11.36
C GLY A 164 -18.00 -11.97 -11.89
N PRO A 165 -17.82 -11.43 -13.11
CA PRO A 165 -16.49 -11.26 -13.70
C PRO A 165 -15.59 -10.41 -12.83
N ALA A 166 -14.32 -10.79 -12.70
CA ALA A 166 -13.33 -10.06 -11.93
C ALA A 166 -12.32 -9.36 -12.84
N LYS A 167 -11.72 -8.28 -12.32
CA LYS A 167 -10.55 -7.60 -12.90
C LYS A 167 -9.36 -7.69 -11.95
N LEU A 168 -8.17 -7.56 -12.51
CA LEU A 168 -6.93 -7.28 -11.79
C LEU A 168 -6.43 -5.93 -12.27
N GLU A 169 -6.28 -5.00 -11.35
CA GLU A 169 -5.65 -3.70 -11.60
C GLU A 169 -4.25 -3.67 -10.99
N GLY A 170 -3.36 -2.89 -11.57
CA GLY A 170 -1.97 -2.80 -11.12
C GLY A 170 -1.15 -1.87 -12.00
N CYS A 171 0.13 -1.74 -11.69
CA CYS A 171 1.11 -0.98 -12.45
C CYS A 171 2.36 -1.83 -12.69
N ILE A 172 3.02 -1.63 -13.82
CA ILE A 172 4.33 -2.22 -14.12
C ILE A 172 5.36 -1.10 -13.96
N PHE A 173 6.34 -1.31 -13.12
CA PHE A 173 7.52 -0.45 -12.97
C PHE A 173 8.70 -1.14 -13.64
N GLU A 174 9.32 -0.47 -14.62
CA GLU A 174 10.58 -0.89 -15.22
C GLU A 174 11.70 -0.14 -14.51
N ILE A 175 12.61 -0.87 -13.88
CA ILE A 175 13.65 -0.31 -13.00
C ILE A 175 15.02 -0.77 -13.52
N ASP A 176 15.92 0.18 -13.71
CA ASP A 176 17.32 -0.12 -14.03
C ASP A 176 18.04 -0.63 -12.77
N PRO A 177 18.55 -1.87 -12.73
CA PRO A 177 19.21 -2.41 -11.56
C PRO A 177 20.53 -1.72 -11.19
N GLU A 178 21.13 -0.97 -12.12
CA GLU A 178 22.38 -0.25 -11.85
C GLU A 178 22.17 1.08 -11.12
N THR A 179 21.01 1.72 -11.34
CA THR A 179 20.70 3.02 -10.75
C THR A 179 19.65 2.96 -9.66
N GLY A 180 18.74 1.98 -9.72
CA GLY A 180 17.66 1.79 -8.74
C GLY A 180 16.36 2.41 -9.16
#